data_57397718aa3e19c748543ef935b9155a
#
_entry.id   57397718aa3e19c748543ef935b9155a
#
_cell.length_a   1.000
_cell.length_b   1.000
_cell.length_c   1.000
_cell.angle_alpha   90.00
_cell.angle_beta   90.00
_cell.angle_gamma   90.00
#
_symmetry.space_group_name_H-M   'P 1'
#
loop_
_entity.id
_entity.type
_entity.pdbx_description
1 polymer ?
#
loop_
_entity_poly.entity_id
_entity_poly.type
_entity_poly.pdbx_seq_one_letter_code
_entity_poly.pdbx_strand_id
1 'polypeptide(L)'
;MKATHTKQAIREAMDHLIDRATNFDIDALDSIYHQDFHTTLVMPDSTVQTFNKVEFKEHFAKQALEGQTQLNTWADWHDFHILGDSAVCVLTRKHSGMNGEEMKLLCNIELRFEDGRWQVLREQIFLRPLSEG
;
A
#
# COMPACT_ATOMS: atom_id res chain seq x y z
N MET A 1 -4.93 -20.74 -18.94
CA MET A 1 -4.49 -20.50 -17.55
C MET A 1 -3.73 -19.20 -17.49
N LYS A 2 -4.08 -18.33 -16.56
CA LYS A 2 -3.44 -17.03 -16.43
C LYS A 2 -2.09 -17.16 -15.73
N ALA A 3 -1.07 -16.52 -16.28
CA ALA A 3 0.25 -16.49 -15.64
C ALA A 3 0.20 -15.69 -14.34
N THR A 4 0.83 -16.21 -13.28
CA THR A 4 0.78 -15.59 -11.95
C THR A 4 2.04 -14.79 -11.59
N HIS A 5 3.19 -15.15 -12.15
CA HIS A 5 4.47 -14.50 -11.79
C HIS A 5 4.93 -13.55 -12.89
N THR A 6 4.08 -12.55 -13.19
CA THR A 6 4.33 -11.56 -14.22
C THR A 6 4.15 -10.16 -13.66
N LYS A 7 4.72 -9.16 -14.33
CA LYS A 7 4.52 -7.75 -13.99
C LYS A 7 3.05 -7.39 -13.98
N GLN A 8 2.28 -7.92 -14.94
CA GLN A 8 0.85 -7.64 -14.99
C GLN A 8 0.12 -8.20 -13.78
N ALA A 9 0.47 -9.41 -13.32
CA ALA A 9 -0.14 -9.99 -12.13
C ALA A 9 0.15 -9.15 -10.89
N ILE A 10 1.37 -8.63 -10.74
CA ILE A 10 1.71 -7.74 -9.65
C ILE A 10 0.93 -6.44 -9.76
N ARG A 11 0.84 -5.85 -10.96
CA ARG A 11 0.08 -4.63 -11.19
C ARG A 11 -1.39 -4.81 -10.81
N GLU A 12 -1.98 -5.95 -11.19
CA GLU A 12 -3.37 -6.24 -10.84
C GLU A 12 -3.56 -6.38 -9.33
N ALA A 13 -2.61 -7.05 -8.64
CA ALA A 13 -2.66 -7.17 -7.19
C ALA A 13 -2.59 -5.80 -6.53
N MET A 14 -1.72 -4.93 -7.03
CA MET A 14 -1.59 -3.57 -6.49
C MET A 14 -2.81 -2.71 -6.81
N ASP A 15 -3.38 -2.82 -8.02
CA ASP A 15 -4.62 -2.11 -8.36
C ASP A 15 -5.76 -2.53 -7.44
N HIS A 16 -5.83 -3.82 -7.10
CA HIS A 16 -6.83 -4.34 -6.16
C HIS A 16 -6.61 -3.75 -4.76
N LEU A 17 -5.36 -3.72 -4.30
CA LEU A 17 -5.03 -3.11 -3.00
C LEU A 17 -5.45 -1.64 -2.97
N ILE A 18 -5.07 -0.88 -4.00
CA ILE A 18 -5.39 0.55 -4.07
C ILE A 18 -6.91 0.76 -4.04
N ASP A 19 -7.64 -0.01 -4.84
CA ASP A 19 -9.08 0.09 -4.88
C ASP A 19 -9.73 -0.21 -3.53
N ARG A 20 -9.32 -1.30 -2.89
CA ARG A 20 -9.94 -1.70 -1.62
C ARG A 20 -9.52 -0.80 -0.46
N ALA A 21 -8.24 -0.42 -0.41
CA ALA A 21 -7.75 0.44 0.67
C ALA A 21 -8.34 1.84 0.60
N THR A 22 -8.42 2.42 -0.61
CA THR A 22 -8.96 3.78 -0.77
C THR A 22 -10.47 3.85 -0.52
N ASN A 23 -11.17 2.71 -0.57
CA ASN A 23 -12.59 2.60 -0.23
C ASN A 23 -12.81 2.08 1.19
N PHE A 24 -11.75 1.93 1.98
CA PHE A 24 -11.83 1.43 3.38
C PHE A 24 -12.52 0.08 3.50
N ASP A 25 -12.26 -0.82 2.55
CA ASP A 25 -12.80 -2.18 2.56
C ASP A 25 -11.92 -3.06 3.47
N ILE A 26 -12.17 -2.99 4.76
CA ILE A 26 -11.33 -3.65 5.78
C ILE A 26 -11.31 -5.17 5.60
N ASP A 27 -12.46 -5.76 5.27
CA ASP A 27 -12.53 -7.22 5.07
C ASP A 27 -11.67 -7.68 3.88
N ALA A 28 -11.65 -6.92 2.79
CA ALA A 28 -10.80 -7.24 1.65
C ALA A 28 -9.32 -7.10 2.00
N LEU A 29 -8.96 -6.09 2.80
CA LEU A 29 -7.58 -5.90 3.23
C LEU A 29 -7.03 -7.10 4.00
N ASP A 30 -7.88 -7.82 4.71
CA ASP A 30 -7.46 -9.00 5.45
C ASP A 30 -6.86 -10.08 4.54
N SER A 31 -7.38 -10.24 3.32
CA SER A 31 -6.83 -11.21 2.36
C SER A 31 -5.69 -10.64 1.53
N ILE A 32 -5.62 -9.32 1.40
CA ILE A 32 -4.57 -8.64 0.61
C ILE A 32 -3.25 -8.59 1.39
N TYR A 33 -3.31 -8.26 2.69
CA TYR A 33 -2.13 -8.19 3.52
C TYR A 33 -1.77 -9.57 4.06
N HIS A 34 -0.49 -9.93 3.90
CA HIS A 34 0.06 -11.17 4.46
C HIS A 34 -0.05 -11.17 5.99
N GLN A 35 -0.15 -12.36 6.59
CA GLN A 35 -0.24 -12.47 8.06
C GLN A 35 0.95 -11.84 8.77
N ASP A 36 2.12 -11.82 8.13
CA ASP A 36 3.35 -11.24 8.66
C ASP A 36 3.58 -9.81 8.18
N PHE A 37 2.54 -9.16 7.67
CA PHE A 37 2.62 -7.82 7.12
C PHE A 37 3.22 -6.82 8.11
N HIS A 38 4.09 -5.95 7.58
CA HIS A 38 4.69 -4.85 8.32
C HIS A 38 4.81 -3.63 7.44
N THR A 39 4.38 -2.48 7.92
CA THR A 39 4.54 -1.22 7.20
C THR A 39 5.33 -0.22 8.03
N THR A 40 6.15 0.57 7.35
CA THR A 40 6.94 1.65 7.93
C THR A 40 6.58 2.94 7.21
N LEU A 41 6.09 3.92 7.97
CA LEU A 41 5.76 5.24 7.44
C LEU A 41 6.82 6.22 7.91
N VAL A 42 7.53 6.85 6.97
CA VAL A 42 8.54 7.86 7.27
C VAL A 42 7.95 9.23 6.95
N MET A 43 7.77 10.04 7.97
CA MET A 43 7.18 11.37 7.85
C MET A 43 8.18 12.38 7.26
N PRO A 44 7.71 13.54 6.78
CA PRO A 44 8.62 14.54 6.20
C PRO A 44 9.72 15.01 7.15
N ASP A 45 9.48 14.99 8.46
CA ASP A 45 10.47 15.36 9.47
C ASP A 45 11.37 14.18 9.88
N SER A 46 11.26 13.06 9.18
CA SER A 46 12.01 11.81 9.42
C SER A 46 11.57 11.03 10.65
N THR A 47 10.44 11.40 11.29
CA THR A 47 9.85 10.53 12.31
C THR A 47 9.24 9.30 11.65
N VAL A 48 9.20 8.20 12.39
CA VAL A 48 8.82 6.89 11.84
C VAL A 48 7.67 6.30 12.63
N GLN A 49 6.66 5.79 11.92
CA GLN A 49 5.57 5.02 12.51
C GLN A 49 5.57 3.63 11.88
N THR A 50 5.33 2.60 12.67
CA THR A 50 5.26 1.23 12.18
C THR A 50 3.96 0.57 12.61
N PHE A 51 3.44 -0.31 11.76
CA PHE A 51 2.22 -1.06 12.05
C PHE A 51 2.37 -2.50 11.56
N ASN A 52 1.87 -3.45 12.36
CA ASN A 52 1.65 -4.79 11.86
C ASN A 52 0.26 -4.86 11.20
N LYS A 53 -0.14 -6.04 10.73
CA LYS A 53 -1.40 -6.20 10.00
C LYS A 53 -2.62 -5.77 10.83
N VAL A 54 -2.68 -6.21 12.10
CA VAL A 54 -3.81 -5.89 12.98
C VAL A 54 -3.89 -4.39 13.22
N GLU A 55 -2.76 -3.79 13.57
CA GLU A 55 -2.68 -2.35 13.84
C GLU A 55 -3.05 -1.51 12.62
N PHE A 56 -2.60 -1.92 11.43
CA PHE A 56 -2.87 -1.17 10.21
C PHE A 56 -4.34 -1.25 9.80
N LYS A 57 -4.95 -2.42 9.95
CA LYS A 57 -6.39 -2.58 9.73
C LYS A 57 -7.19 -1.72 10.70
N GLU A 58 -6.78 -1.66 11.97
CA GLU A 58 -7.42 -0.79 12.96
C GLU A 58 -7.29 0.69 12.57
N HIS A 59 -6.14 1.07 12.03
CA HIS A 59 -5.92 2.43 11.55
C HIS A 59 -6.91 2.82 10.44
N PHE A 60 -7.11 1.93 9.46
CA PHE A 60 -8.09 2.15 8.40
C PHE A 60 -9.52 2.19 8.95
N ALA A 61 -9.86 1.29 9.85
CA ALA A 61 -11.19 1.25 10.45
C ALA A 61 -11.48 2.54 11.22
N LYS A 62 -10.49 3.07 11.93
CA LYS A 62 -10.63 4.33 12.66
C LYS A 62 -10.87 5.50 11.70
N GLN A 63 -10.11 5.56 10.60
CA GLN A 63 -10.30 6.61 9.60
C GLN A 63 -11.71 6.56 9.00
N ALA A 64 -12.23 5.36 8.73
CA ALA A 64 -13.58 5.18 8.22
C ALA A 64 -14.63 5.69 9.22
N LEU A 65 -14.44 5.40 10.51
CA LEU A 65 -15.35 5.86 11.57
C LEU A 65 -15.30 7.38 11.76
N GLU A 66 -14.17 8.01 11.45
CA GLU A 66 -14.01 9.46 11.52
C GLU A 66 -14.60 10.18 10.31
N GLY A 67 -15.32 9.46 9.45
CA GLY A 67 -16.02 10.04 8.32
C GLY A 67 -15.17 10.31 7.10
N GLN A 68 -14.00 9.69 7.01
CA GLN A 68 -13.17 9.80 5.82
C GLN A 68 -13.88 9.14 4.65
N THR A 69 -13.89 9.84 3.51
CA THR A 69 -14.45 9.32 2.27
C THR A 69 -13.32 8.69 1.43
N GLN A 70 -13.66 8.29 0.21
CA GLN A 70 -12.69 7.65 -0.67
C GLN A 70 -11.41 8.47 -0.80
N LEU A 71 -10.27 7.78 -0.69
CA LEU A 71 -8.96 8.39 -0.84
C LEU A 71 -8.56 8.49 -2.32
N ASN A 72 -7.46 9.20 -2.59
CA ASN A 72 -6.94 9.38 -3.96
C ASN A 72 -6.41 8.05 -4.51
N THR A 73 -6.79 7.70 -5.73
CA THR A 73 -6.36 6.46 -6.38
C THR A 73 -5.21 6.66 -7.37
N TRP A 74 -4.73 7.90 -7.53
CA TRP A 74 -3.64 8.19 -8.48
C TRP A 74 -2.37 7.42 -8.11
N ALA A 75 -1.70 6.86 -9.11
CA ALA A 75 -0.44 6.16 -8.94
C ALA A 75 0.45 6.36 -10.17
N ASP A 76 1.74 6.51 -9.92
CA ASP A 76 2.76 6.54 -10.95
C ASP A 76 3.71 5.38 -10.68
N TRP A 77 3.79 4.44 -11.63
CA TRP A 77 4.49 3.18 -11.47
C TRP A 77 5.93 3.31 -11.96
N HIS A 78 6.90 2.96 -11.10
CA HIS A 78 8.31 3.15 -11.42
C HIS A 78 9.04 1.84 -11.72
N ASP A 79 8.79 0.78 -10.96
CA ASP A 79 9.54 -0.46 -11.11
C ASP A 79 8.75 -1.67 -10.61
N PHE A 80 8.94 -2.79 -11.29
CA PHE A 80 8.42 -4.10 -10.88
C PHE A 80 9.55 -5.11 -11.01
N HIS A 81 9.85 -5.82 -9.93
CA HIS A 81 10.89 -6.86 -9.96
C HIS A 81 10.34 -8.13 -9.30
N ILE A 82 10.43 -9.24 -10.02
CA ILE A 82 9.88 -10.51 -9.57
C ILE A 82 11.02 -11.52 -9.47
N LEU A 83 11.14 -12.19 -8.34
CA LEU A 83 12.14 -13.24 -8.11
C LEU A 83 11.47 -14.38 -7.37
N GLY A 84 11.11 -15.46 -8.12
CA GLY A 84 10.38 -16.58 -7.53
C GLY A 84 9.04 -16.13 -6.97
N ASP A 85 8.78 -16.47 -5.72
CA ASP A 85 7.53 -16.12 -5.03
C ASP A 85 7.61 -14.76 -4.32
N SER A 86 8.60 -13.96 -4.65
CA SER A 86 8.78 -12.61 -4.10
C SER A 86 8.72 -11.59 -5.22
N ALA A 87 8.18 -10.42 -4.91
CA ALA A 87 8.15 -9.31 -5.85
C ALA A 87 8.30 -7.99 -5.11
N VAL A 88 8.87 -7.00 -5.79
CA VAL A 88 8.95 -5.63 -5.29
C VAL A 88 8.33 -4.71 -6.32
N CYS A 89 7.51 -3.79 -5.86
CA CYS A 89 6.90 -2.76 -6.68
C CYS A 89 7.23 -1.39 -6.10
N VAL A 90 7.74 -0.50 -6.93
CA VAL A 90 8.04 0.88 -6.52
C VAL A 90 7.10 1.81 -7.26
N LEU A 91 6.40 2.67 -6.53
CA LEU A 91 5.42 3.59 -7.10
C LEU A 91 5.31 4.85 -6.27
N THR A 92 4.75 5.90 -6.86
CA THR A 92 4.40 7.12 -6.15
C THR A 92 2.88 7.22 -6.07
N ARG A 93 2.36 7.52 -4.88
CA ARG A 93 0.95 7.73 -4.64
C ARG A 93 0.73 9.15 -4.13
N LYS A 94 -0.53 9.58 -4.11
CA LYS A 94 -0.94 10.83 -3.46
C LYS A 94 -1.93 10.50 -2.38
N HIS A 95 -1.86 11.21 -1.27
CA HIS A 95 -2.71 10.97 -0.11
C HIS A 95 -2.95 12.28 0.62
N SER A 96 -4.14 12.44 1.18
CA SER A 96 -4.42 13.57 2.07
C SER A 96 -3.62 13.38 3.34
N GLY A 97 -2.73 14.32 3.64
CA GLY A 97 -1.88 14.27 4.81
C GLY A 97 -2.64 14.53 6.10
N MET A 98 -1.89 14.64 7.19
CA MET A 98 -2.46 14.77 8.52
C MET A 98 -3.28 16.05 8.72
N ASN A 99 -3.06 17.08 7.92
CA ASN A 99 -3.76 18.37 8.01
C ASN A 99 -4.68 18.62 6.82
N GLY A 100 -5.10 17.55 6.11
CA GLY A 100 -5.93 17.71 4.93
C GLY A 100 -5.18 18.13 3.68
N GLU A 101 -3.88 18.38 3.78
CA GLU A 101 -3.05 18.68 2.63
C GLU A 101 -2.68 17.41 1.88
N GLU A 102 -2.78 17.44 0.55
CA GLU A 102 -2.37 16.30 -0.26
C GLU A 102 -0.85 16.17 -0.23
N MET A 103 -0.38 14.95 0.00
CA MET A 103 1.03 14.63 0.08
C MET A 103 1.41 13.58 -0.96
N LYS A 104 2.69 13.54 -1.29
CA LYS A 104 3.27 12.52 -2.16
C LYS A 104 3.78 11.37 -1.28
N LEU A 105 3.45 10.15 -1.67
CA LEU A 105 3.91 8.94 -0.99
C LEU A 105 4.82 8.17 -1.94
N LEU A 106 6.09 8.05 -1.57
CA LEU A 106 7.04 7.20 -2.29
C LEU A 106 6.97 5.82 -1.64
N CYS A 107 6.50 4.84 -2.39
CA CYS A 107 6.16 3.52 -1.85
C CYS A 107 7.10 2.45 -2.40
N ASN A 108 7.68 1.67 -1.49
CA ASN A 108 8.39 0.45 -1.81
C ASN A 108 7.59 -0.70 -1.21
N ILE A 109 6.98 -1.52 -2.07
CA ILE A 109 6.05 -2.56 -1.66
C ILE A 109 6.64 -3.93 -1.98
N GLU A 110 6.76 -4.78 -0.97
CA GLU A 110 7.20 -6.16 -1.15
C GLU A 110 6.00 -7.08 -1.08
N LEU A 111 5.87 -7.96 -2.09
CA LEU A 111 4.77 -8.93 -2.15
C LEU A 111 5.34 -10.34 -2.10
N ARG A 112 4.53 -11.27 -1.57
CA ARG A 112 4.86 -12.68 -1.53
C ARG A 112 3.71 -13.48 -2.13
N PHE A 113 4.04 -14.44 -2.99
CA PHE A 113 3.05 -15.38 -3.53
C PHE A 113 2.92 -16.56 -2.56
N GLU A 114 1.73 -16.69 -2.00
CA GLU A 114 1.44 -17.71 -1.00
C GLU A 114 -0.07 -17.97 -1.02
N ASP A 115 -0.47 -19.21 -0.82
CA ASP A 115 -1.88 -19.61 -0.84
C ASP A 115 -2.57 -19.24 -2.16
N GLY A 116 -1.84 -19.37 -3.27
CA GLY A 116 -2.37 -19.16 -4.62
C GLY A 116 -2.56 -17.71 -5.03
N ARG A 117 -2.05 -16.75 -4.26
CA ARG A 117 -2.21 -15.33 -4.58
C ARG A 117 -1.03 -14.49 -4.10
N TRP A 118 -0.83 -13.35 -4.75
CA TRP A 118 0.14 -12.35 -4.28
C TRP A 118 -0.46 -11.60 -3.11
N GLN A 119 0.31 -11.50 -2.02
CA GLN A 119 -0.08 -10.79 -0.80
C GLN A 119 0.97 -9.75 -0.48
N VAL A 120 0.54 -8.60 0.04
CA VAL A 120 1.47 -7.55 0.44
C VAL A 120 2.10 -7.94 1.77
N LEU A 121 3.42 -8.11 1.76
CA LEU A 121 4.19 -8.55 2.93
C LEU A 121 4.79 -7.37 3.69
N ARG A 122 5.30 -6.38 2.98
CA ARG A 122 5.98 -5.26 3.59
C ARG A 122 5.79 -4.00 2.77
N GLU A 123 5.60 -2.89 3.47
CA GLU A 123 5.54 -1.57 2.84
C GLU A 123 6.53 -0.65 3.52
N GLN A 124 7.24 0.16 2.74
CA GLN A 124 8.02 1.28 3.21
C GLN A 124 7.53 2.50 2.48
N ILE A 125 6.93 3.44 3.21
CA ILE A 125 6.26 4.59 2.61
C ILE A 125 6.89 5.86 3.16
N PHE A 126 7.38 6.70 2.25
CA PHE A 126 8.02 7.97 2.57
C PHE A 126 7.07 9.09 2.17
N LEU A 127 6.58 9.84 3.17
CA LEU A 127 5.65 10.95 2.94
C LEU A 127 6.43 12.23 2.70
N ARG A 128 6.06 12.95 1.63
CA ARG A 128 6.70 14.21 1.26
C ARG A 128 5.65 15.22 0.81
N PRO A 129 5.90 16.54 1.05
CA PRO A 129 5.01 17.56 0.49
C PRO A 129 5.00 17.51 -1.03
N LEU A 130 3.87 17.86 -1.64
CA LEU A 130 3.77 17.89 -3.11
C LEU A 130 4.73 18.90 -3.75
N SER A 131 5.07 19.96 -3.02
CA SER A 131 5.96 21.02 -3.53
C SER A 131 7.42 20.57 -3.64
N GLU A 132 7.80 19.45 -3.06
CA GLU A 132 9.14 18.90 -3.22
C GLU A 132 9.19 18.09 -4.51
N GLY A 133 10.11 18.45 -5.39
CA GLY A 133 10.23 17.90 -6.73
C GLY A 133 10.42 16.39 -6.86
#